data_60cb2830be004f5f0ee4f4c3d6752260
#
_entry.id   60cb2830be004f5f0ee4f4c3d6752260
#
_cell.length_a   1.000
_cell.length_b   1.000
_cell.length_c   1.000
_cell.angle_alpha   90.00
_cell.angle_beta   90.00
_cell.angle_gamma   90.00
#
_symmetry.space_group_name_H-M   'P 1'
#
loop_
_entity.id
_entity.type
_entity.pdbx_description
1 polymer ?
#
loop_
_entity_poly.entity_id
_entity_poly.type
_entity_poly.pdbx_seq_one_letter_code
_entity_poly.pdbx_strand_id
1 'polypeptide(L)'
;MDIFSHDSLSYSTDEEQSFTLYRKGLAVAGNTGVTIFSATGRQLVSHGIQYNDPVAVGSGKYLLVYERGGKQYSLYNANTQMHAGETEYPISGAAISDSGMYAIISSASDANSAVYLYNNRFALINVYKKGGNVLDAAISADGHRIAILTVTPNKGGVSTSVMLAEPGKGSSISENVIASSMGMQCHFTESGKLAVLCTTGVAYLSADGEVEFFHDFEGKIPTTADLSGDGVALCLKKTAISEKNIIIIFDKSGKIVYNDVIPQSITDLAYREGALFWTDHAGVSRLDIASGEIAFEEYATDGKRLLALDDKEILLCSPQKAVYITFRT
;
A
#
# COMPACT_ATOMS: atom_id res chain seq x y z
N MET A 1 27.95 18.73 -18.59
CA MET A 1 27.96 17.47 -17.83
C MET A 1 27.60 17.85 -16.40
N ASP A 2 26.30 18.10 -16.17
CA ASP A 2 25.81 18.53 -14.86
C ASP A 2 25.59 17.29 -14.02
N ILE A 3 26.49 17.08 -13.07
CA ILE A 3 26.35 16.06 -12.02
C ILE A 3 25.24 16.59 -11.10
N PHE A 4 24.00 16.13 -11.31
CA PHE A 4 22.92 16.35 -10.37
C PHE A 4 23.29 15.63 -9.07
N SER A 5 23.56 16.39 -8.01
CA SER A 5 23.64 15.84 -6.67
C SER A 5 22.22 15.42 -6.28
N HIS A 6 21.87 14.15 -6.49
CA HIS A 6 20.68 13.60 -5.89
C HIS A 6 20.89 13.59 -4.38
N ASP A 7 20.12 14.37 -3.67
CA ASP A 7 20.10 14.28 -2.21
C ASP A 7 19.72 12.86 -1.82
N SER A 8 20.52 12.24 -0.97
CA SER A 8 20.32 10.85 -0.58
C SER A 8 20.11 10.73 0.93
N LEU A 9 19.20 9.83 1.31
CA LEU A 9 18.93 9.45 2.68
C LEU A 9 19.63 8.13 2.96
N SER A 10 20.55 8.11 3.92
CA SER A 10 21.26 6.89 4.32
C SER A 10 20.63 6.30 5.57
N TYR A 11 20.50 4.99 5.61
CA TYR A 11 19.97 4.21 6.73
C TYR A 11 20.71 2.88 6.88
N SER A 12 20.42 2.16 7.98
CA SER A 12 21.06 0.86 8.22
C SER A 12 20.69 -0.15 7.13
N THR A 13 21.68 -0.93 6.71
CA THR A 13 21.47 -2.05 5.79
C THR A 13 21.02 -3.26 6.60
N ASP A 14 19.78 -3.68 6.40
CA ASP A 14 19.20 -4.88 6.96
C ASP A 14 18.83 -5.85 5.83
N GLU A 15 18.71 -7.15 6.13
CA GLU A 15 18.33 -8.16 5.13
C GLU A 15 16.88 -7.92 4.67
N GLU A 16 15.99 -7.72 5.63
CA GLU A 16 14.59 -7.40 5.37
C GLU A 16 14.33 -5.93 5.70
N GLN A 17 13.74 -5.23 4.74
CA GLN A 17 13.41 -3.81 4.86
C GLN A 17 12.06 -3.52 4.22
N SER A 18 11.29 -2.67 4.87
CA SER A 18 10.03 -2.12 4.39
C SER A 18 10.11 -0.60 4.31
N PHE A 19 9.63 -0.04 3.20
CA PHE A 19 9.66 1.38 2.91
C PHE A 19 8.24 1.90 2.74
N THR A 20 7.94 3.04 3.33
CA THR A 20 6.64 3.70 3.15
C THR A 20 6.78 5.22 3.23
N LEU A 21 5.88 5.93 2.58
CA LEU A 21 5.77 7.37 2.76
C LEU A 21 5.24 7.70 4.16
N TYR A 22 5.83 8.72 4.75
CA TYR A 22 5.39 9.28 6.02
C TYR A 22 5.54 10.81 5.99
N ARG A 23 4.43 11.55 6.07
CA ARG A 23 4.42 13.04 6.06
C ARG A 23 5.22 13.64 4.89
N LYS A 24 5.07 13.13 3.69
CA LYS A 24 5.89 13.48 2.51
C LYS A 24 7.40 13.20 2.68
N GLY A 25 7.80 12.46 3.69
CA GLY A 25 9.14 11.95 3.89
C GLY A 25 9.14 10.43 3.82
N LEU A 26 10.21 9.81 4.29
CA LEU A 26 10.45 8.37 4.24
C LEU A 26 10.43 7.75 5.64
N ALA A 27 9.76 6.63 5.80
CA ALA A 27 9.96 5.71 6.90
C ALA A 27 10.55 4.40 6.38
N VAL A 28 11.59 3.94 7.05
CA VAL A 28 12.29 2.67 6.78
C VAL A 28 12.19 1.82 8.05
N ALA A 29 11.63 0.63 7.93
CA ALA A 29 11.67 -0.38 8.97
C ALA A 29 12.56 -1.54 8.50
N GLY A 30 13.63 -1.79 9.24
CA GLY A 30 14.54 -2.92 9.02
C GLY A 30 14.46 -3.91 10.18
N ASN A 31 15.19 -5.02 10.08
CA ASN A 31 15.24 -6.03 11.15
C ASN A 31 15.68 -5.46 12.50
N THR A 32 16.56 -4.46 12.47
CA THR A 32 17.24 -3.93 13.66
C THR A 32 16.72 -2.55 14.08
N GLY A 33 15.97 -1.85 13.25
CA GLY A 33 15.54 -0.51 13.59
C GLY A 33 14.49 0.11 12.67
N VAL A 34 13.88 1.18 13.18
CA VAL A 34 12.98 2.07 12.44
C VAL A 34 13.62 3.42 12.32
N THR A 35 13.74 3.94 11.10
CA THR A 35 14.25 5.29 10.82
C THR A 35 13.18 6.09 10.09
N ILE A 36 12.90 7.31 10.55
CA ILE A 36 11.94 8.22 9.94
C ILE A 36 12.68 9.49 9.51
N PHE A 37 12.50 9.88 8.25
CA PHE A 37 13.01 11.12 7.67
C PHE A 37 11.86 12.08 7.36
N SER A 38 12.11 13.38 7.54
CA SER A 38 11.20 14.44 7.08
C SER A 38 11.19 14.57 5.56
N ALA A 39 10.25 15.34 5.03
CA ALA A 39 10.23 15.72 3.60
C ALA A 39 11.50 16.43 3.12
N THR A 40 12.29 17.03 4.03
CA THR A 40 13.57 17.68 3.71
C THR A 40 14.79 16.77 3.97
N GLY A 41 14.59 15.48 4.14
CA GLY A 41 15.66 14.51 4.36
C GLY A 41 16.27 14.49 5.76
N ARG A 42 15.78 15.30 6.71
CA ARG A 42 16.29 15.29 8.08
C ARG A 42 15.76 14.05 8.82
N GLN A 43 16.64 13.28 9.44
CA GLN A 43 16.26 12.18 10.31
C GLN A 43 15.50 12.72 11.54
N LEU A 44 14.29 12.24 11.76
CA LEU A 44 13.41 12.61 12.86
C LEU A 44 13.46 11.60 14.00
N VAL A 45 13.41 10.31 13.63
CA VAL A 45 13.39 9.19 14.58
C VAL A 45 14.41 8.16 14.15
N SER A 46 15.11 7.58 15.10
CA SER A 46 15.88 6.34 14.97
C SER A 46 15.60 5.52 16.21
N HIS A 47 15.01 4.35 16.07
CA HIS A 47 14.58 3.51 17.19
C HIS A 47 14.92 2.05 16.90
N GLY A 48 15.60 1.37 17.85
CA GLY A 48 15.96 -0.04 17.73
C GLY A 48 14.74 -0.95 17.90
N ILE A 49 14.56 -1.90 17.01
CA ILE A 49 13.62 -3.01 17.12
C ILE A 49 14.35 -4.31 16.80
N GLN A 50 13.69 -5.45 17.00
CA GLN A 50 14.18 -6.76 16.56
C GLN A 50 13.00 -7.52 15.95
N TYR A 51 12.79 -7.35 14.64
CA TYR A 51 11.73 -8.00 13.87
C TYR A 51 12.34 -8.83 12.74
N ASN A 52 11.86 -10.06 12.51
CA ASN A 52 12.36 -10.90 11.43
C ASN A 52 11.84 -10.45 10.06
N ASP A 53 10.58 -10.05 9.99
CA ASP A 53 9.93 -9.55 8.76
C ASP A 53 9.19 -8.24 9.09
N PRO A 54 9.92 -7.09 9.14
CA PRO A 54 9.34 -5.81 9.48
C PRO A 54 8.50 -5.27 8.33
N VAL A 55 7.30 -4.82 8.63
CA VAL A 55 6.42 -4.13 7.68
C VAL A 55 6.05 -2.76 8.23
N ALA A 56 6.25 -1.73 7.41
CA ALA A 56 5.90 -0.35 7.71
C ALA A 56 4.64 0.07 6.95
N VAL A 57 3.64 0.58 7.65
CA VAL A 57 2.41 1.15 7.09
C VAL A 57 2.31 2.60 7.52
N GLY A 58 2.44 3.51 6.56
CA GLY A 58 2.39 4.95 6.80
C GLY A 58 1.01 5.53 6.57
N SER A 59 0.69 6.56 7.34
CA SER A 59 -0.36 7.52 7.05
C SER A 59 0.23 8.95 7.00
N GLY A 60 -0.59 9.96 6.71
CA GLY A 60 -0.13 11.35 6.74
C GLY A 60 0.35 11.84 8.12
N LYS A 61 0.03 11.12 9.22
CA LYS A 61 0.36 11.55 10.59
C LYS A 61 1.05 10.49 11.44
N TYR A 62 0.81 9.22 11.16
CA TYR A 62 1.25 8.11 11.97
C TYR A 62 1.97 7.05 11.15
N LEU A 63 2.86 6.32 11.78
CA LEU A 63 3.52 5.15 11.24
C LEU A 63 3.24 3.96 12.15
N LEU A 64 2.78 2.88 11.57
CA LEU A 64 2.65 1.58 12.23
C LEU A 64 3.72 0.65 11.66
N VAL A 65 4.52 0.05 12.51
CA VAL A 65 5.49 -0.98 12.14
C VAL A 65 5.13 -2.25 12.88
N TYR A 66 5.05 -3.36 12.19
CA TYR A 66 4.75 -4.66 12.79
C TYR A 66 5.66 -5.76 12.24
N GLU A 67 5.81 -6.83 12.99
CA GLU A 67 6.48 -8.05 12.56
C GLU A 67 5.46 -8.97 11.89
N ARG A 68 5.58 -9.16 10.58
CA ARG A 68 4.73 -10.10 9.85
C ARG A 68 5.11 -11.54 10.22
N GLY A 69 4.12 -12.34 10.59
CA GLY A 69 4.34 -13.68 11.13
C GLY A 69 4.81 -13.72 12.60
N GLY A 70 5.18 -12.56 13.16
CA GLY A 70 5.45 -12.36 14.58
C GLY A 70 4.25 -11.77 15.30
N LYS A 71 4.46 -11.26 16.52
CA LYS A 71 3.38 -10.75 17.38
C LYS A 71 3.54 -9.28 17.75
N GLN A 72 4.70 -8.71 17.49
CA GLN A 72 5.06 -7.36 17.96
C GLN A 72 4.68 -6.29 16.95
N TYR A 73 4.26 -5.14 17.46
CA TYR A 73 4.02 -3.94 16.65
C TYR A 73 4.35 -2.67 17.44
N SER A 74 4.61 -1.60 16.71
CA SER A 74 4.95 -0.31 17.28
C SER A 74 4.33 0.82 16.47
N LEU A 75 3.87 1.87 17.15
CA LEU A 75 3.34 3.08 16.53
C LEU A 75 4.26 4.25 16.80
N TYR A 76 4.43 5.08 15.79
CA TYR A 76 5.29 6.26 15.82
C TYR A 76 4.53 7.50 15.35
N ASN A 77 4.92 8.63 15.88
CA ASN A 77 4.69 9.95 15.30
C ASN A 77 6.03 10.54 14.83
N ALA A 78 6.03 11.82 14.41
CA ALA A 78 7.24 12.49 13.92
C ALA A 78 8.35 12.68 14.98
N ASN A 79 8.07 12.44 16.24
CA ASN A 79 8.99 12.77 17.31
C ASN A 79 9.47 11.54 18.11
N THR A 80 8.64 10.49 18.18
CA THR A 80 8.90 9.37 19.06
C THR A 80 8.05 8.14 18.74
N GLN A 81 8.44 7.00 19.29
CA GLN A 81 7.55 5.86 19.48
C GLN A 81 6.45 6.24 20.49
N MET A 82 5.21 6.09 20.07
CA MET A 82 4.03 6.41 20.90
C MET A 82 3.54 5.21 21.69
N HIS A 83 3.65 4.02 21.10
CA HIS A 83 3.12 2.79 21.65
C HIS A 83 3.90 1.59 21.11
N ALA A 84 4.04 0.57 21.93
CA ALA A 84 4.46 -0.76 21.53
C ALA A 84 3.46 -1.77 22.12
N GLY A 85 3.11 -2.76 21.32
CA GLY A 85 2.14 -3.77 21.70
C GLY A 85 2.52 -5.15 21.20
N GLU A 86 1.82 -6.13 21.72
CA GLU A 86 1.95 -7.53 21.33
C GLU A 86 0.57 -8.15 21.18
N THR A 87 0.38 -8.97 20.14
CA THR A 87 -0.84 -9.73 19.89
C THR A 87 -0.74 -11.14 20.47
N GLU A 88 -1.87 -11.77 20.71
CA GLU A 88 -1.91 -13.17 21.17
C GLU A 88 -1.43 -14.13 20.07
N TYR A 89 -1.77 -13.83 18.80
CA TYR A 89 -1.45 -14.66 17.63
C TYR A 89 -0.60 -13.88 16.63
N PRO A 90 0.10 -14.57 15.70
CA PRO A 90 0.92 -13.92 14.69
C PRO A 90 0.13 -12.91 13.83
N ILE A 91 0.76 -11.77 13.56
CA ILE A 91 0.22 -10.69 12.74
C ILE A 91 0.40 -11.04 11.27
N SER A 92 -0.67 -10.98 10.48
CA SER A 92 -0.63 -11.17 9.04
C SER A 92 -0.70 -9.86 8.24
N GLY A 93 -1.24 -8.80 8.84
CA GLY A 93 -1.39 -7.50 8.20
C GLY A 93 -1.79 -6.42 9.18
N ALA A 94 -1.74 -5.17 8.73
CA ALA A 94 -2.19 -4.04 9.53
C ALA A 94 -2.56 -2.83 8.65
N ALA A 95 -3.40 -1.94 9.18
CA ALA A 95 -3.76 -0.68 8.57
C ALA A 95 -3.73 0.45 9.59
N ILE A 96 -3.47 1.67 9.13
CA ILE A 96 -3.49 2.88 9.96
C ILE A 96 -4.07 4.06 9.17
N SER A 97 -4.79 4.94 9.84
CA SER A 97 -5.38 6.15 9.25
C SER A 97 -4.77 7.43 9.79
N ASP A 98 -5.06 8.54 9.15
CA ASP A 98 -4.65 9.88 9.59
C ASP A 98 -5.33 10.32 10.89
N SER A 99 -6.44 9.70 11.27
CA SER A 99 -7.08 9.91 12.56
C SER A 99 -6.35 9.23 13.73
N GLY A 100 -5.37 8.36 13.44
CA GLY A 100 -4.64 7.54 14.40
C GLY A 100 -5.36 6.26 14.81
N MET A 101 -6.47 5.93 14.15
CA MET A 101 -7.06 4.60 14.25
C MET A 101 -6.20 3.60 13.50
N TYR A 102 -6.03 2.43 14.08
CA TYR A 102 -5.26 1.36 13.44
C TYR A 102 -5.92 -0.01 13.65
N ALA A 103 -5.68 -0.89 12.71
CA ALA A 103 -6.18 -2.26 12.73
C ALA A 103 -5.01 -3.24 12.61
N ILE A 104 -5.07 -4.32 13.38
CA ILE A 104 -4.14 -5.44 13.30
C ILE A 104 -4.92 -6.67 12.82
N ILE A 105 -4.45 -7.31 11.79
CA ILE A 105 -5.00 -8.56 11.26
C ILE A 105 -4.20 -9.71 11.86
N SER A 106 -4.90 -10.64 12.48
CA SER A 106 -4.30 -11.81 13.14
C SER A 106 -5.28 -12.98 13.12
N SER A 107 -4.88 -14.12 13.61
CA SER A 107 -5.78 -15.23 13.91
C SER A 107 -6.57 -14.98 15.20
N ALA A 108 -7.56 -15.84 15.49
CA ALA A 108 -8.25 -15.88 16.76
C ALA A 108 -8.50 -17.34 17.17
N SER A 109 -8.75 -17.59 18.45
CA SER A 109 -8.98 -18.96 18.96
C SER A 109 -10.23 -19.62 18.39
N ASP A 110 -11.21 -18.82 17.99
CA ASP A 110 -12.55 -19.23 17.57
C ASP A 110 -12.93 -18.76 16.16
N ALA A 111 -11.95 -18.27 15.39
CA ALA A 111 -12.13 -17.83 14.00
C ALA A 111 -10.82 -17.99 13.21
N ASN A 112 -10.91 -18.14 11.88
CA ASN A 112 -9.71 -18.24 11.04
C ASN A 112 -8.89 -16.96 11.06
N SER A 113 -9.57 -15.82 11.07
CA SER A 113 -8.95 -14.51 11.16
C SER A 113 -9.78 -13.56 12.01
N ALA A 114 -9.11 -12.59 12.59
CA ALA A 114 -9.73 -11.46 13.27
C ALA A 114 -9.00 -10.16 12.94
N VAL A 115 -9.77 -9.07 12.88
CA VAL A 115 -9.26 -7.71 12.76
C VAL A 115 -9.52 -7.01 14.09
N TYR A 116 -8.44 -6.68 14.77
CA TYR A 116 -8.46 -5.96 16.04
C TYR A 116 -8.32 -4.47 15.75
N LEU A 117 -9.37 -3.70 15.97
CA LEU A 117 -9.41 -2.27 15.70
C LEU A 117 -9.19 -1.46 16.98
N TYR A 118 -8.23 -0.57 16.94
CA TYR A 118 -7.83 0.30 18.04
C TYR A 118 -8.05 1.77 17.69
N ASN A 119 -8.33 2.58 18.70
CA ASN A 119 -8.40 4.03 18.55
C ASN A 119 -7.02 4.69 18.73
N ASN A 120 -6.96 6.01 18.55
CA ASN A 120 -5.75 6.82 18.71
C ASN A 120 -5.22 6.96 20.16
N ARG A 121 -5.89 6.34 21.13
CA ARG A 121 -5.45 6.18 22.53
C ARG A 121 -5.01 4.75 22.82
N PHE A 122 -4.82 3.95 21.77
CA PHE A 122 -4.38 2.55 21.82
C PHE A 122 -5.37 1.61 22.53
N ALA A 123 -6.62 2.04 22.70
CA ALA A 123 -7.68 1.19 23.27
C ALA A 123 -8.35 0.37 22.16
N LEU A 124 -8.51 -0.93 22.41
CA LEU A 124 -9.28 -1.83 21.54
C LEU A 124 -10.75 -1.42 21.54
N ILE A 125 -11.31 -1.15 20.37
CA ILE A 125 -12.72 -0.72 20.21
C ILE A 125 -13.61 -1.75 19.54
N ASN A 126 -13.05 -2.55 18.63
CA ASN A 126 -13.77 -3.63 17.95
C ASN A 126 -12.86 -4.83 17.67
N VAL A 127 -13.49 -6.01 17.60
CA VAL A 127 -12.87 -7.22 17.04
C VAL A 127 -13.82 -7.81 16.01
N TYR A 128 -13.39 -7.81 14.74
CA TYR A 128 -14.16 -8.37 13.64
C TYR A 128 -13.63 -9.79 13.34
N LYS A 129 -14.38 -10.82 13.78
CA LYS A 129 -14.03 -12.20 13.55
C LYS A 129 -14.57 -12.69 12.21
N LYS A 130 -13.75 -13.40 11.45
CA LYS A 130 -14.08 -13.93 10.12
C LYS A 130 -13.81 -15.43 10.04
N GLY A 131 -14.77 -16.15 9.44
CA GLY A 131 -14.62 -17.58 9.12
C GLY A 131 -13.70 -17.84 7.92
N GLY A 132 -13.51 -16.84 7.06
CA GLY A 132 -12.52 -16.83 5.97
C GLY A 132 -11.19 -16.23 6.42
N ASN A 133 -10.22 -16.19 5.50
CA ASN A 133 -8.94 -15.54 5.74
C ASN A 133 -9.02 -14.06 5.37
N VAL A 134 -8.73 -13.18 6.31
CA VAL A 134 -8.57 -11.75 6.03
C VAL A 134 -7.22 -11.53 5.36
N LEU A 135 -7.27 -10.97 4.16
CA LEU A 135 -6.07 -10.69 3.36
C LEU A 135 -5.58 -9.27 3.52
N ASP A 136 -6.50 -8.32 3.71
CA ASP A 136 -6.18 -6.92 3.88
C ASP A 136 -7.30 -6.19 4.63
N ALA A 137 -6.97 -5.00 5.14
CA ALA A 137 -7.92 -4.07 5.72
C ALA A 137 -7.50 -2.65 5.39
N ALA A 138 -8.47 -1.76 5.19
CA ALA A 138 -8.24 -0.35 4.98
C ALA A 138 -9.10 0.47 5.94
N ILE A 139 -8.56 1.58 6.44
CA ILE A 139 -9.28 2.55 7.26
C ILE A 139 -9.33 3.86 6.49
N SER A 140 -10.51 4.48 6.37
CA SER A 140 -10.63 5.79 5.74
C SER A 140 -9.78 6.84 6.47
N ALA A 141 -9.29 7.85 5.75
CA ALA A 141 -8.39 8.86 6.31
C ALA A 141 -8.97 9.56 7.55
N ASP A 142 -10.28 9.81 7.56
CA ASP A 142 -11.03 10.39 8.69
C ASP A 142 -11.26 9.40 9.85
N GLY A 143 -11.04 8.09 9.63
CA GLY A 143 -11.26 7.04 10.60
C GLY A 143 -12.73 6.63 10.78
N HIS A 144 -13.65 7.09 9.93
CA HIS A 144 -15.08 6.79 10.08
C HIS A 144 -15.50 5.48 9.43
N ARG A 145 -14.64 4.86 8.63
CA ARG A 145 -14.92 3.59 7.95
C ARG A 145 -13.73 2.66 8.01
N ILE A 146 -14.03 1.37 8.14
CA ILE A 146 -13.07 0.28 7.96
C ILE A 146 -13.62 -0.68 6.91
N ALA A 147 -12.76 -1.07 5.97
CA ALA A 147 -13.01 -2.13 5.02
C ALA A 147 -12.16 -3.35 5.41
N ILE A 148 -12.75 -4.54 5.34
CA ILE A 148 -12.08 -5.81 5.62
C ILE A 148 -12.24 -6.72 4.42
N LEU A 149 -11.14 -7.03 3.77
CA LEU A 149 -11.06 -7.89 2.61
C LEU A 149 -10.88 -9.35 3.06
N THR A 150 -11.86 -10.19 2.77
CA THR A 150 -11.87 -11.59 3.22
C THR A 150 -11.94 -12.53 2.03
N VAL A 151 -11.13 -13.58 2.03
CA VAL A 151 -11.24 -14.68 1.08
C VAL A 151 -11.80 -15.92 1.77
N THR A 152 -12.73 -16.57 1.08
CA THR A 152 -13.38 -17.79 1.58
C THR A 152 -13.34 -18.86 0.50
N PRO A 153 -12.91 -20.09 0.82
CA PRO A 153 -13.02 -21.23 -0.10
C PRO A 153 -14.47 -21.49 -0.51
N ASN A 154 -14.67 -21.83 -1.76
CA ASN A 154 -15.96 -22.27 -2.30
C ASN A 154 -15.81 -23.51 -3.19
N LYS A 155 -16.92 -24.05 -3.73
CA LYS A 155 -16.91 -25.30 -4.52
C LYS A 155 -16.11 -25.21 -5.84
N GLY A 156 -15.82 -24.00 -6.32
CA GLY A 156 -15.11 -23.76 -7.58
C GLY A 156 -13.76 -23.08 -7.44
N GLY A 157 -13.30 -22.85 -6.19
CA GLY A 157 -12.06 -22.11 -5.94
C GLY A 157 -12.18 -21.25 -4.68
N VAL A 158 -12.13 -19.94 -4.84
CA VAL A 158 -12.27 -18.96 -3.76
C VAL A 158 -13.22 -17.86 -4.15
N SER A 159 -13.85 -17.21 -3.18
CA SER A 159 -14.57 -15.96 -3.34
C SER A 159 -13.99 -14.91 -2.42
N THR A 160 -13.93 -13.69 -2.92
CA THR A 160 -13.52 -12.51 -2.17
C THR A 160 -14.74 -11.69 -1.80
N SER A 161 -14.86 -11.34 -0.54
CA SER A 161 -15.86 -10.41 -0.02
C SER A 161 -15.22 -9.25 0.69
N VAL A 162 -15.92 -8.12 0.72
CA VAL A 162 -15.56 -6.95 1.50
C VAL A 162 -16.68 -6.65 2.49
N MET A 163 -16.31 -6.57 3.76
CA MET A 163 -17.14 -6.00 4.80
C MET A 163 -16.77 -4.54 5.01
N LEU A 164 -17.76 -3.66 4.96
CA LEU A 164 -17.61 -2.26 5.35
C LEU A 164 -18.30 -2.02 6.68
N ALA A 165 -17.64 -1.34 7.61
CA ALA A 165 -18.19 -1.03 8.93
C ALA A 165 -17.80 0.37 9.40
N GLU A 166 -18.58 0.91 10.34
CA GLU A 166 -18.21 2.10 11.10
C GLU A 166 -17.50 1.68 12.40
N PRO A 167 -16.30 2.19 12.66
CA PRO A 167 -15.61 1.97 13.93
C PRO A 167 -16.46 2.33 15.14
N GLY A 168 -16.45 1.44 16.15
CA GLY A 168 -17.25 1.63 17.38
C GLY A 168 -18.73 1.29 17.28
N LYS A 169 -19.25 1.01 16.08
CA LYS A 169 -20.59 0.42 15.90
C LYS A 169 -20.47 -1.10 15.77
N GLY A 170 -21.34 -1.83 16.45
CA GLY A 170 -21.29 -3.29 16.50
C GLY A 170 -21.77 -4.01 15.24
N SER A 171 -22.27 -3.26 14.25
CA SER A 171 -22.82 -3.79 12.99
C SER A 171 -21.99 -3.36 11.78
N SER A 172 -21.93 -4.21 10.76
CA SER A 172 -21.44 -3.81 9.44
C SER A 172 -22.43 -2.90 8.72
N ILE A 173 -21.94 -2.03 7.87
CA ILE A 173 -22.74 -1.26 6.90
C ILE A 173 -23.18 -2.20 5.79
N SER A 174 -22.22 -2.94 5.22
CA SER A 174 -22.45 -3.90 4.14
C SER A 174 -21.43 -5.04 4.21
N GLU A 175 -21.76 -6.17 3.60
CA GLU A 175 -20.83 -7.25 3.31
C GLU A 175 -21.18 -7.84 1.94
N ASN A 176 -20.35 -7.59 0.95
CA ASN A 176 -20.61 -7.94 -0.44
C ASN A 176 -19.53 -8.86 -0.99
N VAL A 177 -19.95 -9.86 -1.78
CA VAL A 177 -19.03 -10.66 -2.60
C VAL A 177 -18.62 -9.81 -3.80
N ILE A 178 -17.32 -9.65 -3.98
CA ILE A 178 -16.72 -8.80 -5.01
C ILE A 178 -16.34 -9.61 -6.26
N ALA A 179 -15.72 -10.77 -6.05
CA ALA A 179 -15.23 -11.59 -7.13
C ALA A 179 -15.16 -13.06 -6.75
N SER A 180 -15.22 -13.95 -7.76
CA SER A 180 -14.92 -15.39 -7.63
C SER A 180 -13.43 -15.65 -7.87
N SER A 181 -12.56 -14.82 -7.27
CA SER A 181 -11.10 -14.88 -7.38
C SER A 181 -10.48 -14.41 -6.07
N MET A 182 -9.17 -14.52 -5.95
CA MET A 182 -8.46 -14.09 -4.74
C MET A 182 -8.32 -12.56 -4.71
N GLY A 183 -8.79 -11.93 -3.64
CA GLY A 183 -8.49 -10.55 -3.30
C GLY A 183 -7.01 -10.39 -2.94
N MET A 184 -6.47 -9.23 -3.21
CA MET A 184 -5.06 -8.93 -2.97
C MET A 184 -4.89 -7.75 -2.00
N GLN A 185 -5.59 -6.65 -2.27
CA GLN A 185 -5.43 -5.40 -1.54
C GLN A 185 -6.70 -4.54 -1.64
N CYS A 186 -6.94 -3.70 -0.65
CA CYS A 186 -7.99 -2.69 -0.71
C CYS A 186 -7.49 -1.34 -0.17
N HIS A 187 -8.02 -0.24 -0.72
CA HIS A 187 -7.63 1.11 -0.30
C HIS A 187 -8.76 2.11 -0.49
N PHE A 188 -8.96 3.02 0.47
CA PHE A 188 -9.88 4.14 0.30
C PHE A 188 -9.22 5.24 -0.52
N THR A 189 -9.85 5.62 -1.62
CA THR A 189 -9.42 6.76 -2.43
C THR A 189 -9.81 8.08 -1.78
N GLU A 190 -9.22 9.19 -2.22
CA GLU A 190 -9.56 10.53 -1.75
C GLU A 190 -11.02 10.93 -2.06
N SER A 191 -11.66 10.27 -3.03
CA SER A 191 -13.08 10.48 -3.31
C SER A 191 -14.01 9.76 -2.32
N GLY A 192 -13.45 9.01 -1.37
CA GLY A 192 -14.19 8.21 -0.38
C GLY A 192 -14.69 6.87 -0.90
N LYS A 193 -14.34 6.48 -2.13
CA LYS A 193 -14.60 5.15 -2.67
C LYS A 193 -13.58 4.15 -2.17
N LEU A 194 -13.95 2.89 -2.16
CA LEU A 194 -13.03 1.78 -1.87
C LEU A 194 -12.62 1.10 -3.18
N ALA A 195 -11.34 1.12 -3.48
CA ALA A 195 -10.74 0.31 -4.54
C ALA A 195 -10.33 -1.04 -3.99
N VAL A 196 -10.63 -2.12 -4.71
CA VAL A 196 -10.30 -3.50 -4.35
C VAL A 196 -9.63 -4.18 -5.52
N LEU A 197 -8.38 -4.57 -5.34
CA LEU A 197 -7.62 -5.34 -6.31
C LEU A 197 -7.82 -6.83 -6.05
N CYS A 198 -8.20 -7.57 -7.10
CA CYS A 198 -8.26 -9.02 -7.13
C CYS A 198 -7.32 -9.57 -8.21
N THR A 199 -7.06 -10.87 -8.18
CA THR A 199 -6.23 -11.53 -9.21
C THR A 199 -6.82 -11.45 -10.61
N THR A 200 -8.13 -11.25 -10.75
CA THR A 200 -8.85 -11.20 -12.02
C THR A 200 -9.38 -9.83 -12.40
N GLY A 201 -9.31 -8.85 -11.52
CA GLY A 201 -9.89 -7.53 -11.80
C GLY A 201 -9.74 -6.53 -10.67
N VAL A 202 -10.26 -5.33 -10.90
CA VAL A 202 -10.40 -4.25 -9.92
C VAL A 202 -11.85 -3.89 -9.76
N ALA A 203 -12.31 -3.84 -8.51
CA ALA A 203 -13.62 -3.30 -8.15
C ALA A 203 -13.48 -1.91 -7.51
N TYR A 204 -14.50 -1.08 -7.72
CA TYR A 204 -14.71 0.14 -6.94
C TYR A 204 -16.06 0.07 -6.26
N LEU A 205 -16.07 0.35 -4.97
CA LEU A 205 -17.26 0.36 -4.14
C LEU A 205 -17.57 1.79 -3.70
N SER A 206 -18.88 2.08 -3.61
CA SER A 206 -19.36 3.32 -3.04
C SER A 206 -19.06 3.43 -1.54
N ALA A 207 -19.32 4.60 -0.99
CA ALA A 207 -19.21 4.83 0.45
C ALA A 207 -20.14 3.94 1.30
N ASP A 208 -21.21 3.38 0.73
CA ASP A 208 -22.13 2.46 1.40
C ASP A 208 -21.78 0.98 1.13
N GLY A 209 -20.68 0.73 0.40
CA GLY A 209 -20.16 -0.59 0.09
C GLY A 209 -20.80 -1.28 -1.09
N GLU A 210 -21.62 -0.58 -1.88
CA GLU A 210 -22.18 -1.09 -3.12
C GLU A 210 -21.10 -1.17 -4.19
N VAL A 211 -21.00 -2.32 -4.90
CA VAL A 211 -20.08 -2.47 -6.03
C VAL A 211 -20.58 -1.65 -7.19
N GLU A 212 -19.92 -0.54 -7.51
CA GLU A 212 -20.30 0.33 -8.62
C GLU A 212 -19.87 -0.26 -9.95
N PHE A 213 -18.69 -0.86 -10.00
CA PHE A 213 -18.21 -1.60 -11.17
C PHE A 213 -17.09 -2.58 -10.80
N PHE A 214 -16.87 -3.54 -11.69
CA PHE A 214 -15.74 -4.45 -11.70
C PHE A 214 -15.10 -4.46 -13.08
N HIS A 215 -13.83 -4.09 -13.16
CA HIS A 215 -13.06 -4.17 -14.39
C HIS A 215 -12.32 -5.50 -14.41
N ASP A 216 -12.76 -6.42 -15.28
CA ASP A 216 -12.15 -7.72 -15.48
C ASP A 216 -10.86 -7.59 -16.32
N PHE A 217 -9.81 -8.29 -15.92
CA PHE A 217 -8.52 -8.30 -16.64
C PHE A 217 -8.55 -9.19 -17.88
N GLU A 218 -9.65 -9.89 -18.16
CA GLU A 218 -9.81 -10.77 -19.33
C GLU A 218 -8.69 -11.81 -19.45
N GLY A 219 -8.30 -12.40 -18.34
CA GLY A 219 -7.23 -13.39 -18.27
C GLY A 219 -5.80 -12.83 -18.27
N LYS A 220 -5.62 -11.51 -18.31
CA LYS A 220 -4.31 -10.89 -18.13
C LYS A 220 -3.85 -11.02 -16.68
N ILE A 221 -2.54 -11.06 -16.46
CA ILE A 221 -1.92 -11.34 -15.16
C ILE A 221 -1.41 -10.03 -14.56
N PRO A 222 -1.89 -9.59 -13.38
CA PRO A 222 -1.32 -8.45 -12.67
C PRO A 222 0.10 -8.80 -12.19
N THR A 223 1.07 -7.94 -12.47
CA THR A 223 2.48 -8.11 -12.09
C THR A 223 2.92 -7.15 -11.01
N THR A 224 2.46 -5.91 -11.07
CA THR A 224 2.65 -4.92 -10.02
C THR A 224 1.48 -3.95 -10.02
N ALA A 225 1.21 -3.35 -8.87
CA ALA A 225 0.12 -2.43 -8.66
C ALA A 225 0.48 -1.39 -7.60
N ASP A 226 -0.08 -0.20 -7.74
CA ASP A 226 -0.12 0.81 -6.70
C ASP A 226 -1.56 1.24 -6.45
N LEU A 227 -2.00 1.09 -5.20
CA LEU A 227 -3.29 1.56 -4.71
C LEU A 227 -3.03 2.72 -3.75
N SER A 228 -3.55 3.88 -4.08
CA SER A 228 -3.34 5.09 -3.31
C SER A 228 -4.62 5.94 -3.21
N GLY A 229 -4.54 7.06 -2.51
CA GLY A 229 -5.63 8.04 -2.48
C GLY A 229 -6.00 8.57 -3.87
N ASP A 230 -5.04 8.64 -4.79
CA ASP A 230 -5.26 9.13 -6.16
C ASP A 230 -5.96 8.12 -7.07
N GLY A 231 -5.94 6.83 -6.71
CA GLY A 231 -6.58 5.77 -7.48
C GLY A 231 -5.76 4.48 -7.54
N VAL A 232 -5.84 3.78 -8.67
CA VAL A 232 -5.16 2.49 -8.88
C VAL A 232 -4.38 2.51 -10.18
N ALA A 233 -3.09 2.23 -10.12
CA ALA A 233 -2.26 1.94 -11.28
C ALA A 233 -1.88 0.47 -11.30
N LEU A 234 -1.99 -0.15 -12.47
CA LEU A 234 -1.77 -1.57 -12.69
C LEU A 234 -0.83 -1.81 -13.85
N CYS A 235 0.09 -2.73 -13.66
CA CYS A 235 0.84 -3.36 -14.72
C CYS A 235 0.31 -4.78 -14.93
N LEU A 236 -0.16 -5.07 -16.12
CA LEU A 236 -0.68 -6.37 -16.52
C LEU A 236 0.18 -6.97 -17.62
N LYS A 237 0.31 -8.29 -17.64
CA LYS A 237 0.88 -9.05 -18.75
C LYS A 237 -0.15 -9.93 -19.39
N LYS A 238 -0.11 -10.08 -20.72
CA LYS A 238 -0.98 -11.00 -21.46
C LYS A 238 -0.71 -12.46 -21.07
N THR A 239 0.55 -12.80 -20.83
CA THR A 239 1.02 -14.11 -20.35
C THR A 239 2.24 -13.88 -19.46
N ALA A 240 2.61 -14.87 -18.64
CA ALA A 240 3.77 -14.78 -17.75
C ALA A 240 5.11 -14.49 -18.48
N ILE A 241 5.23 -14.92 -19.75
CA ILE A 241 6.42 -14.73 -20.60
C ILE A 241 6.32 -13.52 -21.53
N SER A 242 5.23 -12.72 -21.45
CA SER A 242 5.08 -11.53 -22.29
C SER A 242 6.11 -10.47 -21.90
N GLU A 243 6.82 -9.92 -22.89
CA GLU A 243 7.74 -8.80 -22.69
C GLU A 243 7.00 -7.46 -22.62
N LYS A 244 5.81 -7.39 -23.22
CA LYS A 244 4.99 -6.16 -23.23
C LYS A 244 4.14 -6.08 -21.97
N ASN A 245 4.16 -4.91 -21.35
CA ASN A 245 3.34 -4.56 -20.22
C ASN A 245 2.14 -3.72 -20.66
N ILE A 246 0.98 -3.98 -20.09
CA ILE A 246 -0.23 -3.20 -20.30
C ILE A 246 -0.43 -2.38 -19.01
N ILE A 247 -0.44 -1.07 -19.13
CA ILE A 247 -0.71 -0.18 -18.01
C ILE A 247 -2.16 0.26 -18.07
N ILE A 248 -2.85 0.08 -16.96
CA ILE A 248 -4.19 0.62 -16.77
C ILE A 248 -4.17 1.48 -15.51
N ILE A 249 -4.68 2.71 -15.61
CA ILE A 249 -4.78 3.63 -14.48
C ILE A 249 -6.24 4.04 -14.31
N PHE A 250 -6.73 3.85 -13.11
CA PHE A 250 -8.02 4.34 -12.63
C PHE A 250 -7.76 5.54 -11.72
N ASP A 251 -8.46 6.63 -11.94
CA ASP A 251 -8.46 7.77 -11.03
C ASP A 251 -9.17 7.44 -9.70
N LYS A 252 -9.18 8.39 -8.78
CA LYS A 252 -9.82 8.23 -7.47
C LYS A 252 -11.32 7.97 -7.53
N SER A 253 -11.97 8.26 -8.65
CA SER A 253 -13.40 7.98 -8.88
C SER A 253 -13.64 6.60 -9.51
N GLY A 254 -12.57 5.92 -9.94
CA GLY A 254 -12.60 4.65 -10.64
C GLY A 254 -12.78 4.75 -12.16
N LYS A 255 -12.63 5.94 -12.73
CA LYS A 255 -12.61 6.12 -14.18
C LYS A 255 -11.24 5.75 -14.73
N ILE A 256 -11.19 4.99 -15.83
CA ILE A 256 -9.95 4.74 -16.56
C ILE A 256 -9.48 6.05 -17.19
N VAL A 257 -8.28 6.48 -16.80
CA VAL A 257 -7.64 7.71 -17.31
C VAL A 257 -6.45 7.39 -18.22
N TYR A 258 -5.94 6.16 -18.16
CA TYR A 258 -4.90 5.67 -19.06
C TYR A 258 -5.04 4.17 -19.29
N ASN A 259 -4.82 3.72 -20.53
CA ASN A 259 -4.79 2.29 -20.90
C ASN A 259 -3.96 2.15 -22.17
N ASP A 260 -2.72 1.71 -22.05
CA ASP A 260 -1.82 1.53 -23.20
C ASP A 260 -0.73 0.48 -22.90
N VAL A 261 0.02 0.12 -23.94
CA VAL A 261 1.09 -0.86 -23.90
C VAL A 261 2.44 -0.16 -23.79
N ILE A 262 3.19 -0.48 -22.74
CA ILE A 262 4.56 0.00 -22.53
C ILE A 262 5.53 -1.16 -22.85
N PRO A 263 6.47 -0.96 -23.79
CA PRO A 263 7.40 -2.03 -24.19
C PRO A 263 8.53 -2.28 -23.19
N GLN A 264 8.77 -1.37 -22.27
CA GLN A 264 9.82 -1.49 -21.23
C GLN A 264 9.41 -2.52 -20.16
N SER A 265 10.41 -3.12 -19.52
CA SER A 265 10.19 -3.91 -18.32
C SER A 265 9.78 -2.98 -17.16
N ILE A 266 8.92 -3.46 -16.27
CA ILE A 266 8.48 -2.72 -15.09
C ILE A 266 8.75 -3.60 -13.87
N THR A 267 9.57 -3.11 -12.96
CA THR A 267 9.91 -3.81 -11.71
C THR A 267 9.09 -3.29 -10.52
N ASP A 268 8.87 -2.01 -10.45
CA ASP A 268 7.97 -1.36 -9.47
C ASP A 268 7.30 -0.14 -10.12
N LEU A 269 6.16 0.28 -9.60
CA LEU A 269 5.43 1.46 -10.08
C LEU A 269 4.77 2.23 -8.94
N ALA A 270 4.55 3.53 -9.15
CA ALA A 270 3.81 4.39 -8.26
C ALA A 270 3.00 5.42 -9.06
N TYR A 271 1.78 5.71 -8.61
CA TYR A 271 0.87 6.67 -9.23
C TYR A 271 0.54 7.80 -8.27
N ARG A 272 0.81 9.04 -8.69
CA ARG A 272 0.57 10.22 -7.86
C ARG A 272 0.22 11.43 -8.70
N GLU A 273 -0.84 12.16 -8.32
CA GLU A 273 -1.21 13.48 -8.86
C GLU A 273 -1.21 13.55 -10.41
N GLY A 274 -1.68 12.49 -11.09
CA GLY A 274 -1.75 12.41 -12.55
C GLY A 274 -0.44 12.02 -13.25
N ALA A 275 0.60 11.62 -12.50
CA ALA A 275 1.83 11.04 -13.04
C ALA A 275 2.00 9.59 -12.62
N LEU A 276 2.39 8.74 -13.58
CA LEU A 276 2.84 7.38 -13.31
C LEU A 276 4.36 7.33 -13.37
N PHE A 277 4.95 6.74 -12.37
CA PHE A 277 6.38 6.44 -12.33
C PHE A 277 6.59 4.93 -12.34
N TRP A 278 7.64 4.47 -13.01
CA TRP A 278 8.07 3.07 -12.92
C TRP A 278 9.58 2.95 -13.02
N THR A 279 10.08 1.86 -12.47
CA THR A 279 11.49 1.48 -12.56
C THR A 279 11.66 0.32 -13.52
N ASP A 280 12.79 0.32 -14.21
CA ASP A 280 13.36 -0.83 -14.89
C ASP A 280 14.84 -0.99 -14.50
N HIS A 281 15.58 -1.83 -15.21
CA HIS A 281 17.00 -2.06 -14.92
C HIS A 281 17.92 -0.89 -15.30
N ALA A 282 17.43 0.02 -16.17
CA ALA A 282 18.22 1.13 -16.70
C ALA A 282 17.98 2.44 -15.93
N GLY A 283 16.81 2.57 -15.29
CA GLY A 283 16.49 3.81 -14.59
C GLY A 283 15.03 3.94 -14.16
N VAL A 284 14.56 5.17 -14.14
CA VAL A 284 13.21 5.54 -13.76
C VAL A 284 12.54 6.30 -14.88
N SER A 285 11.32 5.93 -15.20
CA SER A 285 10.48 6.65 -16.17
C SER A 285 9.32 7.35 -15.46
N ARG A 286 8.89 8.48 -16.02
CA ARG A 286 7.69 9.22 -15.63
C ARG A 286 6.80 9.40 -16.86
N LEU A 287 5.54 9.05 -16.73
CA LEU A 287 4.49 9.36 -17.70
C LEU A 287 3.57 10.44 -17.12
N ASP A 288 3.45 11.55 -17.80
CA ASP A 288 2.40 12.53 -17.55
C ASP A 288 1.13 12.08 -18.27
N ILE A 289 0.07 11.78 -17.50
CA ILE A 289 -1.16 11.19 -18.04
C ILE A 289 -1.93 12.19 -18.91
N ALA A 290 -1.86 13.48 -18.59
CA ALA A 290 -2.61 14.51 -19.31
C ALA A 290 -2.01 14.79 -20.69
N SER A 291 -0.68 14.84 -20.80
CA SER A 291 0.03 15.10 -22.07
C SER A 291 0.41 13.83 -22.82
N GLY A 292 0.50 12.68 -22.12
CA GLY A 292 1.06 11.44 -22.66
C GLY A 292 2.60 11.46 -22.82
N GLU A 293 3.27 12.48 -22.29
CA GLU A 293 4.72 12.64 -22.40
C GLU A 293 5.43 11.69 -21.43
N ILE A 294 6.48 11.01 -21.94
CA ILE A 294 7.34 10.12 -21.15
C ILE A 294 8.71 10.76 -21.00
N ALA A 295 9.14 10.98 -19.77
CA ALA A 295 10.50 11.37 -19.41
C ALA A 295 11.23 10.17 -18.80
N PHE A 296 12.56 10.12 -19.00
CA PHE A 296 13.41 9.04 -18.48
C PHE A 296 14.66 9.62 -17.85
N GLU A 297 14.97 9.13 -16.66
CA GLU A 297 16.19 9.41 -15.92
C GLU A 297 17.02 8.13 -15.77
N GLU A 298 18.22 8.12 -16.36
CA GLU A 298 19.15 7.01 -16.25
C GLU A 298 19.69 6.92 -14.81
N TYR A 299 19.45 5.79 -14.18
CA TYR A 299 19.94 5.51 -12.84
C TYR A 299 20.19 4.02 -12.66
N ALA A 300 21.47 3.64 -12.55
CA ALA A 300 21.85 2.26 -12.24
C ALA A 300 21.33 1.92 -10.84
N THR A 301 20.32 1.07 -10.77
CA THR A 301 19.59 0.84 -9.53
C THR A 301 19.52 -0.63 -9.14
N ASP A 302 19.74 -0.89 -7.87
CA ASP A 302 19.30 -2.05 -7.11
C ASP A 302 18.02 -1.72 -6.29
N GLY A 303 17.22 -0.77 -6.80
CA GLY A 303 16.03 -0.24 -6.13
C GLY A 303 15.04 -1.35 -5.77
N LYS A 304 14.66 -1.37 -4.49
CA LYS A 304 13.67 -2.30 -3.94
C LYS A 304 12.25 -1.73 -3.97
N ARG A 305 12.13 -0.38 -3.89
CA ARG A 305 10.83 0.30 -3.83
C ARG A 305 10.90 1.69 -4.43
N LEU A 306 9.88 2.04 -5.19
CA LEU A 306 9.63 3.37 -5.71
C LEU A 306 8.46 3.99 -4.95
N LEU A 307 8.63 5.23 -4.48
CA LEU A 307 7.62 5.99 -3.75
C LEU A 307 7.46 7.37 -4.40
N ALA A 308 6.28 7.67 -4.93
CA ALA A 308 5.98 8.96 -5.54
C ALA A 308 5.60 9.99 -4.46
N LEU A 309 6.31 11.13 -4.43
CA LEU A 309 6.06 12.23 -3.51
C LEU A 309 4.99 13.19 -4.06
N ASP A 310 5.07 13.49 -5.34
CA ASP A 310 4.12 14.30 -6.10
C ASP A 310 4.16 13.90 -7.59
N ASP A 311 3.71 14.77 -8.50
CA ASP A 311 3.71 14.52 -9.95
C ASP A 311 5.08 14.60 -10.62
N LYS A 312 6.14 15.03 -9.92
CA LYS A 312 7.49 15.25 -10.45
C LYS A 312 8.62 14.61 -9.67
N GLU A 313 8.40 14.31 -8.41
CA GLU A 313 9.44 13.86 -7.51
C GLU A 313 9.13 12.49 -6.93
N ILE A 314 10.15 11.64 -6.89
CA ILE A 314 10.09 10.31 -6.29
C ILE A 314 11.25 10.07 -5.32
N LEU A 315 11.05 9.08 -4.45
CA LEU A 315 12.12 8.42 -3.71
C LEU A 315 12.32 7.02 -4.28
N LEU A 316 13.54 6.73 -4.72
CA LEU A 316 13.98 5.40 -5.11
C LEU A 316 14.76 4.78 -3.94
N CYS A 317 14.16 3.79 -3.29
CA CYS A 317 14.71 3.13 -2.12
C CYS A 317 15.52 1.89 -2.52
N SER A 318 16.77 1.82 -2.04
CA SER A 318 17.68 0.67 -2.18
C SER A 318 18.08 0.16 -0.80
N PRO A 319 18.84 -0.94 -0.66
CA PRO A 319 19.17 -1.50 0.66
C PRO A 319 19.90 -0.54 1.62
N GLN A 320 20.64 0.44 1.09
CA GLN A 320 21.50 1.31 1.91
C GLN A 320 21.06 2.76 1.93
N LYS A 321 20.31 3.19 0.92
CA LYS A 321 19.95 4.58 0.73
C LYS A 321 18.66 4.72 -0.07
N ALA A 322 17.97 5.82 0.14
CA ALA A 322 16.97 6.31 -0.80
C ALA A 322 17.49 7.58 -1.49
N VAL A 323 17.14 7.75 -2.75
CA VAL A 323 17.58 8.90 -3.57
C VAL A 323 16.36 9.64 -4.07
N TYR A 324 16.37 10.97 -3.94
CA TYR A 324 15.38 11.82 -4.58
C TYR A 324 15.69 11.93 -6.07
N ILE A 325 14.70 11.67 -6.91
CA ILE A 325 14.77 11.87 -8.35
C ILE A 325 13.67 12.85 -8.74
N THR A 326 14.05 13.97 -9.33
CA THR A 326 13.13 15.05 -9.76
C THR A 326 13.13 15.14 -11.27
N PHE A 327 11.97 14.96 -11.89
CA PHE A 327 11.78 15.15 -13.31
C PHE A 327 11.55 16.63 -13.63
N ARG A 328 12.39 17.18 -14.48
CA ARG A 328 12.22 18.56 -14.97
C ARG A 328 11.29 18.55 -16.17
N THR A 329 10.25 19.34 -16.14
CA THR A 329 9.37 19.64 -17.29
C THR A 329 9.96 20.73 -18.14
#